data_6ce5073a8e568832cc1d18540b37d256
#
_entry.id   6ce5073a8e568832cc1d18540b37d256
#
_cell.length_a   1.000
_cell.length_b   1.000
_cell.length_c   1.000
_cell.angle_alpha   90.00
_cell.angle_beta   90.00
_cell.angle_gamma   90.00
#
_symmetry.space_group_name_H-M   'P 1'
#
loop_
_entity.id
_entity.type
_entity.pdbx_description
1 polymer ?
#
loop_
_entity_poly.entity_id
_entity_poly.type
_entity_poly.pdbx_seq_one_letter_code
_entity_poly.pdbx_strand_id
1 'polypeptide(L)'
;MAEFIVAIELGSSVFRGIAGKKNLDGSITVQALVKEDATQCIRKGVVNNIDKTATCLKNIVAKLSKTMKQNISHVYVGVGGQSVRSVRNVIVKDLPTETIVDGDIVDGLMDSNRGMDYPDLEILNVVTQEYKVGNQYVVDPVGIKGTRLEGNFLNIAQRKLFYSNLNEAFDKAGIAIAEIFPAPLVLADNVLTESEKRGGCVLVDLGADTTTVSVYHKSLLRHLAVIPLGGNNVTKDITALKMEEREAELLKLKHGSAYTEIADIDPALTYSIDGERTIESKPVSYTHLRAHETSLH
;
A
#
# COMPACT_ATOMS: atom_id res chain seq x y z
N MET A 1 6.83 -18.63 -26.03
CA MET A 1 5.46 -18.09 -25.79
C MET A 1 5.61 -16.76 -25.10
N ALA A 2 4.81 -15.77 -25.45
CA ALA A 2 4.86 -14.49 -24.76
C ALA A 2 4.36 -14.66 -23.32
N GLU A 3 5.15 -14.21 -22.34
CA GLU A 3 4.82 -14.29 -20.94
C GLU A 3 3.75 -13.25 -20.60
N PHE A 4 2.59 -13.70 -20.11
CA PHE A 4 1.54 -12.83 -19.61
C PHE A 4 1.75 -12.59 -18.13
N ILE A 5 1.60 -11.34 -17.75
CA ILE A 5 1.66 -10.90 -16.35
C ILE A 5 0.27 -10.39 -15.97
N VAL A 6 -0.23 -10.89 -14.86
CA VAL A 6 -1.50 -10.44 -14.28
C VAL A 6 -1.26 -10.00 -12.85
N ALA A 7 -1.71 -8.80 -12.53
CA ALA A 7 -1.61 -8.26 -11.18
C ALA A 7 -2.98 -7.78 -10.68
N ILE A 8 -3.24 -7.94 -9.39
CA ILE A 8 -4.44 -7.47 -8.70
C ILE A 8 -4.02 -6.58 -7.52
N GLU A 9 -4.48 -5.34 -7.52
CA GLU A 9 -4.36 -4.44 -6.38
C GLU A 9 -5.62 -4.53 -5.53
N LEU A 10 -5.42 -4.69 -4.21
CA LEU A 10 -6.48 -4.87 -3.23
C LEU A 10 -6.75 -3.58 -2.45
N GLY A 11 -7.59 -2.72 -3.02
CA GLY A 11 -8.04 -1.49 -2.37
C GLY A 11 -9.26 -1.69 -1.47
N SER A 12 -9.53 -0.76 -0.57
CA SER A 12 -10.68 -0.87 0.36
C SER A 12 -12.04 -0.60 -0.30
N SER A 13 -12.07 0.14 -1.40
CA SER A 13 -13.31 0.41 -2.14
C SER A 13 -13.39 -0.34 -3.46
N VAL A 14 -12.25 -0.56 -4.10
CA VAL A 14 -12.17 -1.14 -5.44
C VAL A 14 -10.97 -2.05 -5.53
N PHE A 15 -11.16 -3.28 -6.04
CA PHE A 15 -10.07 -4.10 -6.54
C PHE A 15 -9.80 -3.75 -7.99
N ARG A 16 -8.53 -3.65 -8.36
CA ARG A 16 -8.08 -3.38 -9.72
C ARG A 16 -7.27 -4.56 -10.22
N GLY A 17 -7.69 -5.11 -11.36
CA GLY A 17 -6.95 -6.16 -12.06
C GLY A 17 -6.37 -5.62 -13.35
N ILE A 18 -5.11 -5.86 -13.59
CA ILE A 18 -4.40 -5.50 -14.81
C ILE A 18 -3.76 -6.74 -15.42
N ALA A 19 -3.85 -6.87 -16.75
CA ALA A 19 -3.17 -7.91 -17.48
C ALA A 19 -2.38 -7.32 -18.65
N GLY A 20 -1.17 -7.79 -18.84
CA GLY A 20 -0.28 -7.32 -19.89
C GLY A 20 0.65 -8.41 -20.41
N LYS A 21 1.31 -8.10 -21.50
CA LYS A 21 2.31 -8.93 -22.14
C LYS A 21 3.69 -8.33 -21.92
N LYS A 22 4.63 -9.15 -21.44
CA LYS A 22 6.03 -8.75 -21.32
C LYS A 22 6.68 -8.76 -22.69
N ASN A 23 7.28 -7.65 -23.07
CA ASN A 23 8.03 -7.49 -24.31
C ASN A 23 9.48 -7.95 -24.14
N LEU A 24 10.20 -8.11 -25.25
CA LEU A 24 11.61 -8.54 -25.24
C LEU A 24 12.55 -7.53 -24.57
N ASP A 25 12.18 -6.25 -24.57
CA ASP A 25 12.92 -5.17 -23.91
C ASP A 25 12.61 -5.05 -22.39
N GLY A 26 11.78 -5.96 -21.86
CA GLY A 26 11.35 -5.97 -20.46
C GLY A 26 10.15 -5.07 -20.14
N SER A 27 9.71 -4.24 -21.09
CA SER A 27 8.50 -3.42 -20.91
C SER A 27 7.24 -4.29 -20.90
N ILE A 28 6.14 -3.76 -20.34
CA ILE A 28 4.85 -4.45 -20.28
C ILE A 28 3.82 -3.66 -21.09
N THR A 29 3.28 -4.32 -22.11
CA THR A 29 2.13 -3.77 -22.85
C THR A 29 0.84 -4.17 -22.15
N VAL A 30 0.16 -3.20 -21.55
CA VAL A 30 -1.14 -3.40 -20.89
C VAL A 30 -2.20 -3.73 -21.93
N GLN A 31 -2.92 -4.83 -21.74
CA GLN A 31 -3.97 -5.31 -22.65
C GLN A 31 -5.36 -5.27 -22.04
N ALA A 32 -5.45 -5.38 -20.72
CA ALA A 32 -6.73 -5.32 -20.01
C ALA A 32 -6.58 -4.63 -18.66
N LEU A 33 -7.58 -3.83 -18.30
CA LEU A 33 -7.76 -3.23 -16.98
C LEU A 33 -9.20 -3.47 -16.55
N VAL A 34 -9.39 -4.02 -15.36
CA VAL A 34 -10.70 -4.35 -14.79
C VAL A 34 -10.79 -3.77 -13.38
N LYS A 35 -11.99 -3.31 -13.03
CA LYS A 35 -12.32 -2.86 -11.67
C LYS A 35 -13.50 -3.66 -11.15
N GLU A 36 -13.48 -3.95 -9.84
CA GLU A 36 -14.56 -4.61 -9.11
C GLU A 36 -14.81 -3.87 -7.81
N ASP A 37 -16.07 -3.67 -7.46
CA ASP A 37 -16.43 -3.07 -6.16
C ASP A 37 -15.99 -4.01 -5.02
N ALA A 38 -15.22 -3.48 -4.09
CA ALA A 38 -14.65 -4.21 -2.97
C ALA A 38 -15.08 -3.66 -1.60
N THR A 39 -16.09 -2.80 -1.56
CA THR A 39 -16.53 -2.06 -0.37
C THR A 39 -16.81 -2.96 0.86
N GLN A 40 -17.15 -4.22 0.64
CA GLN A 40 -17.41 -5.20 1.71
C GLN A 40 -16.34 -6.29 1.83
N CYS A 41 -15.29 -6.24 1.03
CA CYS A 41 -14.22 -7.24 1.00
C CYS A 41 -13.12 -6.89 2.00
N ILE A 42 -12.51 -5.73 1.82
CA ILE A 42 -11.42 -5.23 2.65
C ILE A 42 -11.85 -3.91 3.30
N ARG A 43 -11.61 -3.79 4.60
CA ARG A 43 -11.88 -2.58 5.34
C ARG A 43 -10.64 -2.17 6.14
N LYS A 44 -10.16 -0.94 5.92
CA LYS A 44 -8.95 -0.41 6.58
C LYS A 44 -7.73 -1.32 6.46
N GLY A 45 -7.59 -2.03 5.33
CA GLY A 45 -6.50 -2.97 5.12
C GLY A 45 -6.63 -4.30 5.89
N VAL A 46 -7.85 -4.68 6.25
CA VAL A 46 -8.17 -6.00 6.84
C VAL A 46 -9.19 -6.69 5.96
N VAL A 47 -8.97 -7.98 5.66
CA VAL A 47 -9.99 -8.80 4.97
C VAL A 47 -11.19 -8.96 5.91
N ASN A 48 -12.28 -8.26 5.58
CA ASN A 48 -13.49 -8.22 6.38
C ASN A 48 -14.43 -9.39 6.11
N ASN A 49 -14.45 -9.86 4.86
CA ASN A 49 -15.28 -10.98 4.45
C ASN A 49 -14.56 -11.82 3.38
N ILE A 50 -14.11 -13.01 3.77
CA ILE A 50 -13.33 -13.91 2.93
C ILE A 50 -14.12 -14.35 1.69
N ASP A 51 -15.41 -14.73 1.85
CA ASP A 51 -16.24 -15.24 0.75
C ASP A 51 -16.55 -14.15 -0.30
N LYS A 52 -16.82 -12.93 0.16
CA LYS A 52 -17.00 -11.80 -0.76
C LYS A 52 -15.69 -11.44 -1.46
N THR A 53 -14.57 -11.45 -0.74
CA THR A 53 -13.25 -11.24 -1.33
C THR A 53 -12.96 -12.29 -2.40
N ALA A 54 -13.19 -13.57 -2.12
CA ALA A 54 -13.03 -14.64 -3.10
C ALA A 54 -13.93 -14.45 -4.34
N THR A 55 -15.17 -14.00 -4.13
CA THR A 55 -16.09 -13.71 -5.24
C THR A 55 -15.59 -12.54 -6.10
N CYS A 56 -15.13 -11.45 -5.49
CA CYS A 56 -14.55 -10.32 -6.23
C CYS A 56 -13.31 -10.73 -7.04
N LEU A 57 -12.44 -11.56 -6.45
CA LEU A 57 -11.25 -12.09 -7.12
C LEU A 57 -11.64 -12.95 -8.33
N LYS A 58 -12.62 -13.86 -8.19
CA LYS A 58 -13.15 -14.67 -9.30
C LYS A 58 -13.68 -13.77 -10.43
N ASN A 59 -14.45 -12.74 -10.08
CA ASN A 59 -15.01 -11.82 -11.06
C ASN A 59 -13.93 -11.09 -11.85
N ILE A 60 -12.89 -10.57 -11.17
CA ILE A 60 -11.76 -9.89 -11.82
C ILE A 60 -11.05 -10.84 -12.78
N VAL A 61 -10.68 -12.04 -12.30
CA VAL A 61 -9.94 -13.02 -13.11
C VAL A 61 -10.80 -13.48 -14.30
N ALA A 62 -12.11 -13.71 -14.11
CA ALA A 62 -13.02 -14.07 -15.19
C ALA A 62 -13.10 -12.98 -16.28
N LYS A 63 -13.21 -11.70 -15.87
CA LYS A 63 -13.23 -10.56 -16.80
C LYS A 63 -11.91 -10.42 -17.56
N LEU A 64 -10.76 -10.54 -16.85
CA LEU A 64 -9.44 -10.51 -17.48
C LEU A 64 -9.24 -11.69 -18.43
N SER A 65 -9.56 -12.92 -18.00
CA SER A 65 -9.45 -14.13 -18.82
C SER A 65 -10.29 -14.03 -20.11
N LYS A 66 -11.50 -13.47 -20.01
CA LYS A 66 -12.37 -13.23 -21.17
C LYS A 66 -11.74 -12.24 -22.16
N THR A 67 -11.18 -11.14 -21.66
CA THR A 67 -10.52 -10.12 -22.51
C THR A 67 -9.25 -10.67 -23.16
N MET A 68 -8.45 -11.38 -22.38
CA MET A 68 -7.17 -11.96 -22.82
C MET A 68 -7.36 -13.22 -23.66
N LYS A 69 -8.55 -13.84 -23.62
CA LYS A 69 -8.84 -15.16 -24.20
C LYS A 69 -7.87 -16.25 -23.73
N GLN A 70 -7.46 -16.16 -22.47
CA GLN A 70 -6.53 -17.07 -21.82
C GLN A 70 -6.99 -17.40 -20.41
N ASN A 71 -6.63 -18.59 -19.94
CA ASN A 71 -6.85 -18.98 -18.54
C ASN A 71 -5.78 -18.34 -17.65
N ILE A 72 -6.22 -17.68 -16.59
CA ILE A 72 -5.35 -17.06 -15.58
C ILE A 72 -5.43 -17.92 -14.33
N SER A 73 -4.34 -18.57 -13.98
CA SER A 73 -4.23 -19.48 -12.82
C SER A 73 -3.44 -18.88 -11.66
N HIS A 74 -2.60 -17.87 -11.91
CA HIS A 74 -1.78 -17.21 -10.91
C HIS A 74 -1.69 -15.71 -11.18
N VAL A 75 -1.54 -14.94 -10.10
CA VAL A 75 -1.50 -13.47 -10.17
C VAL A 75 -0.49 -12.90 -9.17
N TYR A 76 0.06 -11.74 -9.49
CA TYR A 76 0.78 -10.89 -8.54
C TYR A 76 -0.22 -10.04 -7.75
N VAL A 77 0.04 -9.84 -6.46
CA VAL A 77 -0.93 -9.18 -5.57
C VAL A 77 -0.29 -7.97 -4.90
N GLY A 78 -0.89 -6.80 -5.12
CA GLY A 78 -0.54 -5.57 -4.42
C GLY A 78 -1.38 -5.40 -3.15
N VAL A 79 -0.73 -5.29 -2.00
CA VAL A 79 -1.38 -5.12 -0.69
C VAL A 79 -0.99 -3.80 -0.04
N GLY A 80 -1.95 -3.17 0.65
CA GLY A 80 -1.78 -1.92 1.36
C GLY A 80 -2.64 -1.86 2.62
N GLY A 81 -2.90 -0.63 3.10
CA GLY A 81 -3.78 -0.39 4.24
C GLY A 81 -3.10 -0.65 5.59
N GLN A 82 -3.87 -0.61 6.68
CA GLN A 82 -3.38 -0.63 8.07
C GLN A 82 -2.63 -1.90 8.48
N SER A 83 -2.77 -2.99 7.72
CA SER A 83 -1.99 -4.20 7.98
C SER A 83 -0.52 -4.03 7.65
N VAL A 84 -0.17 -3.09 6.76
CA VAL A 84 1.20 -2.82 6.30
C VAL A 84 1.85 -1.73 7.15
N ARG A 85 3.07 -1.98 7.60
CA ARG A 85 3.89 -1.02 8.35
C ARG A 85 5.38 -1.25 8.15
N SER A 86 6.19 -0.26 8.46
CA SER A 86 7.64 -0.40 8.51
C SER A 86 8.12 -0.66 9.94
N VAL A 87 9.06 -1.59 10.09
CA VAL A 87 9.71 -1.95 11.36
C VAL A 87 11.21 -1.88 11.16
N ARG A 88 11.89 -1.06 11.96
CA ARG A 88 13.35 -1.00 11.96
C ARG A 88 13.91 -2.21 12.70
N ASN A 89 14.96 -2.79 12.15
CA ASN A 89 15.69 -3.89 12.77
C ASN A 89 17.18 -3.73 12.55
N VAL A 90 17.96 -4.19 13.50
CA VAL A 90 19.43 -4.21 13.43
C VAL A 90 19.89 -5.63 13.70
N ILE A 91 20.61 -6.20 12.75
CA ILE A 91 21.27 -7.50 12.92
C ILE A 91 22.75 -7.27 13.09
N VAL A 92 23.32 -7.92 14.10
CA VAL A 92 24.74 -7.83 14.44
C VAL A 92 25.39 -9.19 14.26
N LYS A 93 26.53 -9.22 13.59
CA LYS A 93 27.36 -10.41 13.43
C LYS A 93 28.77 -10.07 13.90
N ASP A 94 29.20 -10.72 14.96
CA ASP A 94 30.58 -10.69 15.39
C ASP A 94 31.41 -11.64 14.51
N LEU A 95 32.57 -11.18 14.07
CA LEU A 95 33.48 -11.92 13.23
C LEU A 95 34.67 -12.37 14.09
N PRO A 96 35.11 -13.64 14.02
CA PRO A 96 36.07 -14.22 15.01
C PRO A 96 37.46 -13.59 14.98
N THR A 97 37.83 -12.96 13.89
CA THR A 97 39.06 -12.20 13.70
C THR A 97 38.80 -11.03 12.79
N GLU A 98 39.80 -10.15 12.58
CA GLU A 98 39.67 -9.15 11.49
C GLU A 98 39.45 -9.86 10.15
N THR A 99 38.19 -9.98 9.76
CA THR A 99 37.74 -10.64 8.55
C THR A 99 37.42 -9.60 7.49
N ILE A 100 37.74 -9.88 6.23
CA ILE A 100 37.25 -9.10 5.10
C ILE A 100 35.81 -9.53 4.87
N VAL A 101 34.87 -8.58 4.94
CA VAL A 101 33.45 -8.83 4.67
C VAL A 101 33.30 -9.22 3.20
N ASP A 102 32.70 -10.35 2.94
CA ASP A 102 32.34 -10.85 1.60
C ASP A 102 30.80 -10.85 1.41
N GLY A 103 30.38 -11.25 0.21
CA GLY A 103 28.95 -11.33 -0.14
C GLY A 103 28.20 -12.34 0.74
N ASP A 104 28.80 -13.48 1.05
CA ASP A 104 28.15 -14.54 1.85
C ASP A 104 27.87 -14.08 3.27
N ILE A 105 28.76 -13.27 3.84
CA ILE A 105 28.57 -12.66 5.16
C ILE A 105 27.39 -11.68 5.15
N VAL A 106 27.28 -10.85 4.09
CA VAL A 106 26.19 -9.88 3.90
C VAL A 106 24.85 -10.59 3.67
N ASP A 107 24.83 -11.61 2.81
CA ASP A 107 23.64 -12.41 2.52
C ASP A 107 23.16 -13.15 3.78
N GLY A 108 24.08 -13.75 4.55
CA GLY A 108 23.76 -14.38 5.83
C GLY A 108 23.18 -13.41 6.86
N LEU A 109 23.58 -12.14 6.83
CA LEU A 109 22.99 -11.08 7.68
C LEU A 109 21.57 -10.74 7.24
N MET A 110 21.34 -10.64 5.91
CA MET A 110 20.03 -10.42 5.32
C MET A 110 19.09 -11.59 5.61
N ASP A 111 19.56 -12.82 5.48
CA ASP A 111 18.77 -14.02 5.77
C ASP A 111 18.39 -14.10 7.26
N SER A 112 19.33 -13.71 8.14
CA SER A 112 19.03 -13.59 9.56
C SER A 112 17.94 -12.54 9.85
N ASN A 113 17.94 -11.42 9.10
CA ASN A 113 16.89 -10.41 9.22
C ASN A 113 15.55 -10.92 8.69
N ARG A 114 15.54 -11.61 7.55
CA ARG A 114 14.31 -12.20 6.96
C ARG A 114 13.74 -13.31 7.85
N GLY A 115 14.60 -14.07 8.52
CA GLY A 115 14.23 -15.12 9.46
C GLY A 115 13.73 -14.64 10.83
N MET A 116 13.66 -13.32 11.06
CA MET A 116 13.12 -12.77 12.30
C MET A 116 11.63 -13.10 12.44
N ASP A 117 11.29 -13.78 13.51
CA ASP A 117 9.87 -14.06 13.83
C ASP A 117 9.28 -12.91 14.65
N TYR A 118 8.37 -12.19 14.04
CA TYR A 118 7.53 -11.22 14.72
C TYR A 118 6.21 -11.90 15.10
N PRO A 119 5.72 -11.83 16.34
CA PRO A 119 4.51 -12.56 16.78
C PRO A 119 3.30 -12.34 15.89
N ASP A 120 3.06 -11.10 15.46
CA ASP A 120 1.85 -10.71 14.71
C ASP A 120 2.14 -10.26 13.27
N LEU A 121 3.40 -10.28 12.82
CA LEU A 121 3.79 -9.71 11.53
C LEU A 121 4.53 -10.73 10.66
N GLU A 122 4.27 -10.62 9.37
CA GLU A 122 4.98 -11.30 8.28
C GLU A 122 5.77 -10.28 7.49
N ILE A 123 7.04 -10.53 7.21
CA ILE A 123 7.89 -9.63 6.42
C ILE A 123 7.55 -9.81 4.95
N LEU A 124 7.14 -8.74 4.28
CA LEU A 124 6.87 -8.70 2.84
C LEU A 124 8.08 -8.27 2.03
N ASN A 125 8.85 -7.32 2.57
CA ASN A 125 9.99 -6.74 1.87
C ASN A 125 10.99 -6.21 2.90
N VAL A 126 12.26 -6.15 2.51
CA VAL A 126 13.35 -5.60 3.33
C VAL A 126 14.07 -4.52 2.55
N VAL A 127 14.16 -3.33 3.13
CA VAL A 127 14.94 -2.22 2.60
C VAL A 127 16.19 -2.03 3.46
N THR A 128 17.35 -2.40 2.91
CA THR A 128 18.63 -2.15 3.58
C THR A 128 18.86 -0.65 3.70
N GLN A 129 19.15 -0.19 4.90
CA GLN A 129 19.39 1.22 5.18
C GLN A 129 20.86 1.58 5.06
N GLU A 130 21.70 0.87 5.80
CA GLU A 130 23.15 1.02 5.84
C GLU A 130 23.77 -0.14 6.61
N TYR A 131 25.05 -0.32 6.43
CA TYR A 131 25.87 -1.23 7.24
C TYR A 131 26.84 -0.44 8.11
N LYS A 132 27.32 -1.08 9.19
CA LYS A 132 28.37 -0.53 10.02
C LYS A 132 29.43 -1.61 10.27
N VAL A 133 30.67 -1.33 9.86
CA VAL A 133 31.83 -2.19 10.09
C VAL A 133 32.71 -1.50 11.13
N GLY A 134 32.79 -2.08 12.32
CA GLY A 134 33.43 -1.41 13.47
C GLY A 134 32.73 -0.08 13.78
N ASN A 135 33.40 1.07 13.53
CA ASN A 135 32.86 2.40 13.75
C ASN A 135 32.48 3.15 12.45
N GLN A 136 32.62 2.49 11.30
CA GLN A 136 32.40 3.11 9.99
C GLN A 136 31.03 2.71 9.42
N TYR A 137 30.22 3.72 9.07
CA TYR A 137 28.96 3.51 8.33
C TYR A 137 29.23 3.49 6.83
N VAL A 138 28.68 2.49 6.14
CA VAL A 138 28.87 2.25 4.71
C VAL A 138 27.59 1.77 4.05
N VAL A 139 27.44 2.01 2.76
CA VAL A 139 26.34 1.49 1.95
C VAL A 139 26.63 0.06 1.53
N ASP A 140 27.87 -0.22 1.14
CA ASP A 140 28.35 -1.56 0.77
C ASP A 140 29.52 -1.92 1.68
N PRO A 141 29.38 -2.97 2.50
CA PRO A 141 30.45 -3.40 3.42
C PRO A 141 31.44 -4.38 2.79
N VAL A 142 31.19 -4.89 1.55
CA VAL A 142 32.03 -5.88 0.91
C VAL A 142 33.45 -5.34 0.68
N GLY A 143 34.46 -6.12 1.02
CA GLY A 143 35.87 -5.75 0.93
C GLY A 143 36.40 -4.99 2.14
N ILE A 144 35.57 -4.56 3.09
CA ILE A 144 36.00 -3.87 4.30
C ILE A 144 36.39 -4.90 5.37
N LYS A 145 37.52 -4.63 6.05
CA LYS A 145 38.03 -5.47 7.11
C LYS A 145 37.48 -5.03 8.47
N GLY A 146 37.02 -6.00 9.26
CA GLY A 146 36.52 -5.71 10.60
C GLY A 146 36.26 -6.94 11.44
N THR A 147 35.94 -6.71 12.71
CA THR A 147 35.61 -7.75 13.70
C THR A 147 34.10 -7.80 14.02
N ARG A 148 33.34 -6.83 13.52
CA ARG A 148 31.91 -6.71 13.76
C ARG A 148 31.21 -6.04 12.58
N LEU A 149 30.16 -6.66 12.09
CA LEU A 149 29.29 -6.15 11.07
C LEU A 149 27.87 -5.95 11.64
N GLU A 150 27.33 -4.75 11.49
CA GLU A 150 25.93 -4.45 11.81
C GLU A 150 25.20 -4.10 10.51
N GLY A 151 24.03 -4.72 10.27
CA GLY A 151 23.12 -4.33 9.18
C GLY A 151 21.90 -3.65 9.75
N ASN A 152 21.60 -2.46 9.26
CA ASN A 152 20.39 -1.71 9.59
C ASN A 152 19.36 -1.93 8.50
N PHE A 153 18.20 -2.45 8.86
CA PHE A 153 17.13 -2.83 7.94
C PHE A 153 15.82 -2.11 8.28
N LEU A 154 15.06 -1.79 7.26
CA LEU A 154 13.66 -1.38 7.37
C LEU A 154 12.81 -2.52 6.79
N ASN A 155 12.21 -3.32 7.64
CA ASN A 155 11.32 -4.40 7.25
C ASN A 155 9.93 -3.82 6.96
N ILE A 156 9.41 -4.08 5.77
CA ILE A 156 8.03 -3.80 5.43
C ILE A 156 7.24 -5.06 5.71
N ALA A 157 6.37 -4.99 6.69
CA ALA A 157 5.67 -6.14 7.21
C ALA A 157 4.15 -5.92 7.21
N GLN A 158 3.40 -6.99 7.18
CA GLN A 158 1.95 -7.01 7.31
C GLN A 158 1.51 -7.90 8.47
N ARG A 159 0.28 -7.72 8.94
CA ARG A 159 -0.28 -8.59 9.99
C ARG A 159 -0.46 -10.02 9.47
N LYS A 160 0.00 -11.02 10.24
CA LYS A 160 -0.17 -12.46 9.93
C LYS A 160 -1.64 -12.83 9.67
N LEU A 161 -2.57 -12.29 10.47
CA LEU A 161 -4.00 -12.52 10.28
C LEU A 161 -4.50 -12.03 8.90
N PHE A 162 -4.02 -10.86 8.43
CA PHE A 162 -4.38 -10.38 7.10
C PHE A 162 -3.83 -11.32 6.01
N TYR A 163 -2.58 -11.74 6.16
CA TYR A 163 -1.92 -12.68 5.24
C TYR A 163 -2.68 -14.01 5.16
N SER A 164 -3.04 -14.59 6.32
CA SER A 164 -3.81 -15.83 6.40
C SER A 164 -5.18 -15.71 5.74
N ASN A 165 -5.96 -14.67 6.06
CA ASN A 165 -7.28 -14.45 5.49
C ASN A 165 -7.22 -14.17 3.97
N LEU A 166 -6.15 -13.52 3.53
CA LEU A 166 -5.91 -13.25 2.11
C LEU A 166 -5.67 -14.56 1.34
N ASN A 167 -4.77 -15.40 1.84
CA ASN A 167 -4.50 -16.71 1.24
C ASN A 167 -5.78 -17.57 1.19
N GLU A 168 -6.57 -17.61 2.27
CA GLU A 168 -7.83 -18.33 2.28
C GLU A 168 -8.82 -17.81 1.22
N ALA A 169 -8.88 -16.50 1.01
CA ALA A 169 -9.73 -15.91 -0.03
C ALA A 169 -9.27 -16.30 -1.44
N PHE A 170 -7.96 -16.33 -1.69
CA PHE A 170 -7.38 -16.76 -2.96
C PHE A 170 -7.56 -18.25 -3.21
N ASP A 171 -7.38 -19.08 -2.19
CA ASP A 171 -7.64 -20.54 -2.25
C ASP A 171 -9.11 -20.81 -2.59
N LYS A 172 -10.05 -20.16 -1.91
CA LYS A 172 -11.49 -20.23 -2.23
C LYS A 172 -11.82 -19.73 -3.64
N ALA A 173 -11.03 -18.78 -4.14
CA ALA A 173 -11.18 -18.30 -5.52
C ALA A 173 -10.61 -19.28 -6.55
N GLY A 174 -9.73 -20.20 -6.16
CA GLY A 174 -9.02 -21.11 -7.06
C GLY A 174 -7.94 -20.39 -7.88
N ILE A 175 -7.33 -19.36 -7.31
CA ILE A 175 -6.30 -18.51 -7.95
C ILE A 175 -5.04 -18.59 -7.11
N ALA A 176 -3.91 -18.97 -7.71
CA ALA A 176 -2.63 -18.99 -7.02
C ALA A 176 -2.03 -17.58 -6.93
N ILE A 177 -1.45 -17.26 -5.79
CA ILE A 177 -0.65 -16.04 -5.61
C ILE A 177 0.78 -16.35 -6.07
N ALA A 178 1.27 -15.62 -7.09
CA ALA A 178 2.65 -15.73 -7.54
C ALA A 178 3.59 -15.04 -6.56
N GLU A 179 3.23 -13.80 -6.16
CA GLU A 179 3.99 -13.00 -5.19
C GLU A 179 3.11 -11.88 -4.64
N ILE A 180 3.39 -11.46 -3.40
CA ILE A 180 2.71 -10.34 -2.74
C ILE A 180 3.68 -9.16 -2.62
N PHE A 181 3.24 -7.99 -3.08
CA PHE A 181 4.00 -6.74 -3.04
C PHE A 181 3.35 -5.71 -2.12
N PRO A 182 4.14 -4.97 -1.34
CA PRO A 182 3.65 -3.77 -0.67
C PRO A 182 3.31 -2.71 -1.71
N ALA A 183 2.03 -2.45 -1.94
CA ALA A 183 1.57 -1.49 -2.93
C ALA A 183 2.21 -0.08 -2.80
N PRO A 184 2.47 0.46 -1.59
CA PRO A 184 3.13 1.74 -1.45
C PRO A 184 4.54 1.82 -2.07
N LEU A 185 5.31 0.71 -2.05
CA LEU A 185 6.63 0.66 -2.66
C LEU A 185 6.52 0.68 -4.18
N VAL A 186 5.65 -0.17 -4.72
CA VAL A 186 5.39 -0.24 -6.16
C VAL A 186 4.87 1.10 -6.70
N LEU A 187 3.98 1.76 -5.95
CA LEU A 187 3.48 3.09 -6.30
C LEU A 187 4.63 4.11 -6.36
N ALA A 188 5.48 4.14 -5.34
CA ALA A 188 6.59 5.07 -5.28
C ALA A 188 7.60 4.87 -6.42
N ASP A 189 7.84 3.63 -6.83
CA ASP A 189 8.74 3.32 -7.95
C ASP A 189 8.19 3.78 -9.31
N ASN A 190 6.86 3.92 -9.41
CA ASN A 190 6.21 4.36 -10.65
C ASN A 190 5.95 5.88 -10.71
N VAL A 191 5.81 6.57 -9.57
CA VAL A 191 5.42 7.99 -9.54
C VAL A 191 6.54 8.94 -9.11
N LEU A 192 7.54 8.45 -8.36
CA LEU A 192 8.67 9.26 -7.91
C LEU A 192 9.88 9.08 -8.83
N THR A 193 10.53 10.17 -9.12
CA THR A 193 11.82 10.16 -9.82
C THR A 193 12.96 9.81 -8.86
N GLU A 194 14.06 9.27 -9.38
CA GLU A 194 15.27 9.02 -8.59
C GLU A 194 15.87 10.28 -7.97
N SER A 195 15.68 11.44 -8.62
CA SER A 195 16.12 12.73 -8.08
C SER A 195 15.33 13.12 -6.83
N GLU A 196 14.00 12.94 -6.85
CA GLU A 196 13.13 13.20 -5.70
C GLU A 196 13.46 12.27 -4.53
N LYS A 197 13.58 10.96 -4.80
CA LYS A 197 13.95 9.97 -3.77
C LYS A 197 15.33 10.29 -3.16
N ARG A 198 16.29 10.77 -3.97
CA ARG A 198 17.64 11.14 -3.52
C ARG A 198 17.63 12.40 -2.68
N GLY A 199 16.95 13.45 -3.15
CA GLY A 199 16.87 14.74 -2.47
C GLY A 199 16.09 14.70 -1.17
N GLY A 200 15.14 13.78 -1.10
CA GLY A 200 14.19 13.63 -0.02
C GLY A 200 12.80 14.09 -0.39
N CYS A 201 11.83 13.19 -0.29
CA CYS A 201 10.43 13.50 -0.57
C CYS A 201 9.49 12.67 0.31
N VAL A 202 8.26 13.12 0.37
CA VAL A 202 7.15 12.40 1.03
C VAL A 202 6.10 12.12 -0.01
N LEU A 203 5.78 10.83 -0.19
CA LEU A 203 4.65 10.38 -0.99
C LEU A 203 3.45 10.14 -0.07
N VAL A 204 2.36 10.84 -0.34
CA VAL A 204 1.08 10.67 0.36
C VAL A 204 0.07 10.07 -0.59
N ASP A 205 -0.36 8.85 -0.30
CA ASP A 205 -1.40 8.13 -1.05
C ASP A 205 -2.72 8.19 -0.28
N LEU A 206 -3.68 8.93 -0.82
CA LEU A 206 -5.00 9.15 -0.23
C LEU A 206 -5.97 8.09 -0.76
N GLY A 207 -6.12 7.00 -0.02
CA GLY A 207 -7.04 5.91 -0.32
C GLY A 207 -8.48 6.15 0.15
N ALA A 208 -9.32 5.13 -0.01
CA ALA A 208 -10.72 5.19 0.43
C ALA A 208 -10.84 5.14 1.97
N ASP A 209 -10.19 4.17 2.63
CA ASP A 209 -10.25 4.00 4.09
C ASP A 209 -8.97 4.41 4.81
N THR A 210 -7.87 4.58 4.08
CA THR A 210 -6.54 4.81 4.66
C THR A 210 -5.75 5.82 3.85
N THR A 211 -4.86 6.53 4.53
CA THR A 211 -3.84 7.37 3.90
C THR A 211 -2.48 6.76 4.21
N THR A 212 -1.69 6.49 3.18
CA THR A 212 -0.34 5.96 3.32
C THR A 212 0.69 7.07 3.13
N VAL A 213 1.65 7.15 4.05
CA VAL A 213 2.75 8.12 4.00
C VAL A 213 4.06 7.36 3.88
N SER A 214 4.79 7.60 2.79
CA SER A 214 6.10 7.02 2.51
C SER A 214 7.14 8.11 2.44
N VAL A 215 8.17 8.04 3.28
CA VAL A 215 9.25 9.04 3.35
C VAL A 215 10.51 8.48 2.71
N TYR A 216 11.01 9.15 1.69
CA TYR A 216 12.24 8.80 0.99
C TYR A 216 13.35 9.82 1.28
N HIS A 217 14.57 9.34 1.40
CA HIS A 217 15.77 10.16 1.49
C HIS A 217 17.01 9.35 1.11
N LYS A 218 17.94 9.94 0.35
CA LYS A 218 19.12 9.25 -0.19
C LYS A 218 18.77 7.99 -0.98
N SER A 219 17.73 8.09 -1.82
CA SER A 219 17.15 7.01 -2.65
C SER A 219 16.58 5.83 -1.89
N LEU A 220 16.45 5.89 -0.57
CA LEU A 220 15.94 4.80 0.27
C LEU A 220 14.63 5.22 0.95
N LEU A 221 13.70 4.26 1.06
CA LEU A 221 12.55 4.39 1.95
C LEU A 221 13.05 4.43 3.40
N ARG A 222 12.75 5.50 4.12
CA ARG A 222 13.16 5.72 5.51
C ARG A 222 12.04 5.46 6.51
N HIS A 223 10.81 5.61 6.08
CA HIS A 223 9.63 5.38 6.92
C HIS A 223 8.40 5.12 6.05
N LEU A 224 7.54 4.24 6.52
CA LEU A 224 6.22 3.98 5.96
C LEU A 224 5.21 3.88 7.09
N ALA A 225 4.17 4.68 7.03
CA ALA A 225 3.07 4.68 7.97
C ALA A 225 1.73 4.68 7.25
N VAL A 226 0.73 4.06 7.84
CA VAL A 226 -0.63 4.03 7.32
C VAL A 226 -1.58 4.59 8.37
N ILE A 227 -2.27 5.67 8.02
CA ILE A 227 -3.25 6.36 8.85
C ILE A 227 -4.64 5.80 8.51
N PRO A 228 -5.49 5.47 9.50
CA PRO A 228 -6.82 4.88 9.29
C PRO A 228 -7.90 5.91 8.90
N LEU A 229 -7.53 6.87 8.08
CA LEU A 229 -8.39 7.93 7.56
C LEU A 229 -8.22 7.99 6.04
N GLY A 230 -9.33 8.10 5.33
CA GLY A 230 -9.35 8.21 3.87
C GLY A 230 -10.62 8.88 3.37
N GLY A 231 -10.85 8.85 2.07
CA GLY A 231 -12.00 9.50 1.44
C GLY A 231 -13.37 9.07 1.98
N ASN A 232 -13.49 7.82 2.48
CA ASN A 232 -14.72 7.32 3.08
C ASN A 232 -15.05 8.00 4.42
N ASN A 233 -14.10 8.59 5.12
CA ASN A 233 -14.37 9.39 6.31
C ASN A 233 -15.16 10.64 5.93
N VAL A 234 -14.76 11.34 4.86
CA VAL A 234 -15.50 12.48 4.32
C VAL A 234 -16.91 12.07 3.90
N THR A 235 -17.07 10.94 3.21
CA THR A 235 -18.39 10.43 2.82
C THR A 235 -19.29 10.18 4.03
N LYS A 236 -18.74 9.58 5.09
CA LYS A 236 -19.48 9.36 6.35
C LYS A 236 -19.89 10.65 7.03
N ASP A 237 -19.01 11.67 7.02
CA ASP A 237 -19.35 12.97 7.60
C ASP A 237 -20.51 13.61 6.84
N ILE A 238 -20.56 13.46 5.51
CA ILE A 238 -21.67 13.93 4.70
C ILE A 238 -22.98 13.15 4.99
N THR A 239 -22.91 11.83 5.29
CA THR A 239 -24.12 11.06 5.67
C THR A 239 -24.80 11.58 6.95
N ALA A 240 -24.05 12.28 7.82
CA ALA A 240 -24.63 12.94 8.99
C ALA A 240 -25.68 14.01 8.62
N LEU A 241 -25.70 14.48 7.36
CA LEU A 241 -26.72 15.37 6.80
C LEU A 241 -28.01 14.63 6.38
N LYS A 242 -28.24 13.42 6.90
CA LYS A 242 -29.40 12.54 6.59
C LYS A 242 -29.45 12.09 5.12
N MET A 243 -28.29 11.74 4.57
CA MET A 243 -28.14 11.22 3.24
C MET A 243 -27.75 9.75 3.26
N GLU A 244 -28.09 9.02 2.21
CA GLU A 244 -27.55 7.68 1.97
C GLU A 244 -26.07 7.75 1.59
N GLU A 245 -25.30 6.71 1.89
CA GLU A 245 -23.85 6.67 1.63
C GLU A 245 -23.53 6.89 0.14
N ARG A 246 -24.34 6.34 -0.76
CA ARG A 246 -24.19 6.52 -2.21
C ARG A 246 -24.39 7.97 -2.63
N GLU A 247 -25.39 8.65 -2.08
CA GLU A 247 -25.66 10.06 -2.35
C GLU A 247 -24.55 10.94 -1.81
N ALA A 248 -24.09 10.66 -0.60
CA ALA A 248 -22.96 11.35 0.03
C ALA A 248 -21.68 11.22 -0.79
N GLU A 249 -21.39 10.03 -1.32
CA GLU A 249 -20.23 9.80 -2.18
C GLU A 249 -20.34 10.60 -3.49
N LEU A 250 -21.51 10.61 -4.14
CA LEU A 250 -21.74 11.40 -5.35
C LEU A 250 -21.60 12.90 -5.09
N LEU A 251 -22.10 13.38 -3.95
CA LEU A 251 -21.96 14.79 -3.56
C LEU A 251 -20.48 15.14 -3.35
N LYS A 252 -19.74 14.32 -2.62
CA LYS A 252 -18.30 14.48 -2.43
C LYS A 252 -17.55 14.54 -3.76
N LEU A 253 -17.81 13.61 -4.67
CA LEU A 253 -17.12 13.55 -5.95
C LEU A 253 -17.47 14.74 -6.87
N LYS A 254 -18.69 15.25 -6.80
CA LYS A 254 -19.17 16.33 -7.67
C LYS A 254 -18.78 17.71 -7.16
N HIS A 255 -18.82 17.92 -5.84
CA HIS A 255 -18.71 19.24 -5.22
C HIS A 255 -17.56 19.36 -4.21
N GLY A 256 -16.86 18.25 -3.89
CA GLY A 256 -15.72 18.27 -2.96
C GLY A 256 -14.59 19.13 -3.48
N SER A 257 -14.03 19.97 -2.60
CA SER A 257 -12.84 20.77 -2.87
C SER A 257 -11.80 20.51 -1.78
N ALA A 258 -10.56 20.33 -2.17
CA ALA A 258 -9.44 20.17 -1.26
C ALA A 258 -8.92 21.51 -0.71
N TYR A 259 -9.28 22.61 -1.36
CA TYR A 259 -8.92 23.96 -0.96
C TYR A 259 -10.19 24.80 -0.85
N THR A 260 -10.51 25.23 0.38
CA THR A 260 -11.61 26.16 0.63
C THR A 260 -11.20 27.05 1.79
N GLU A 261 -10.92 28.31 1.51
CA GLU A 261 -10.84 29.30 2.58
C GLU A 261 -12.25 29.51 3.14
N ILE A 262 -12.36 29.59 4.49
CA ILE A 262 -13.67 29.79 5.15
C ILE A 262 -14.34 31.08 4.66
N ALA A 263 -13.54 32.07 4.25
CA ALA A 263 -14.00 33.31 3.65
C ALA A 263 -14.65 33.16 2.28
N ASP A 264 -14.33 32.09 1.54
CA ASP A 264 -14.84 31.81 0.19
C ASP A 264 -16.12 30.96 0.21
N ILE A 265 -16.60 30.55 1.38
CA ILE A 265 -17.83 29.79 1.51
C ILE A 265 -19.00 30.77 1.47
N ASP A 266 -19.68 30.78 0.35
CA ASP A 266 -20.97 31.45 0.23
C ASP A 266 -22.04 30.65 0.99
N PRO A 267 -22.54 31.15 2.15
CA PRO A 267 -23.57 30.44 2.91
C PRO A 267 -24.92 30.36 2.17
N ALA A 268 -25.12 31.16 1.12
CA ALA A 268 -26.30 31.10 0.28
C ALA A 268 -26.20 30.04 -0.84
N LEU A 269 -24.99 29.49 -1.07
CA LEU A 269 -24.79 28.46 -2.07
C LEU A 269 -25.43 27.15 -1.61
N THR A 270 -26.30 26.60 -2.46
CA THR A 270 -26.95 25.31 -2.22
C THR A 270 -26.57 24.32 -3.31
N TYR A 271 -26.35 23.07 -2.91
CA TYR A 271 -26.08 21.97 -3.85
C TYR A 271 -27.32 21.09 -3.99
N SER A 272 -27.74 20.83 -5.22
CA SER A 272 -28.83 19.89 -5.51
C SER A 272 -28.31 18.46 -5.44
N ILE A 273 -29.00 17.60 -4.70
CA ILE A 273 -28.70 16.17 -4.57
C ILE A 273 -29.38 15.38 -5.70
N ASP A 274 -30.69 15.56 -5.85
CA ASP A 274 -31.55 14.79 -6.75
C ASP A 274 -32.56 15.65 -7.54
N GLY A 275 -32.34 16.97 -7.54
CA GLY A 275 -33.25 17.95 -8.16
C GLY A 275 -34.34 18.47 -7.24
N GLU A 276 -34.68 17.77 -6.16
CA GLU A 276 -35.72 18.18 -5.20
C GLU A 276 -35.08 18.58 -3.84
N ARG A 277 -34.03 17.92 -3.42
CA ARG A 277 -33.35 18.21 -2.15
C ARG A 277 -32.11 19.07 -2.38
N THR A 278 -31.97 20.10 -1.58
CA THR A 278 -30.82 21.00 -1.59
C THR A 278 -30.12 20.98 -0.24
N ILE A 279 -28.80 21.12 -0.26
CA ILE A 279 -27.95 21.27 0.94
C ILE A 279 -27.26 22.60 0.87
N GLU A 280 -27.27 23.34 1.98
CA GLU A 280 -26.46 24.54 2.14
C GLU A 280 -24.97 24.21 2.10
N SER A 281 -24.20 25.09 1.48
CA SER A 281 -22.73 24.99 1.51
C SER A 281 -22.24 25.18 2.93
N LYS A 282 -21.79 24.08 3.56
CA LYS A 282 -21.17 24.09 4.89
C LYS A 282 -19.85 23.32 4.85
N PRO A 283 -18.81 23.80 5.53
CA PRO A 283 -17.57 23.04 5.63
C PRO A 283 -17.82 21.79 6.49
N VAL A 284 -18.01 20.64 5.87
CA VAL A 284 -18.29 19.36 6.57
C VAL A 284 -17.04 18.82 7.25
N SER A 285 -15.87 19.11 6.72
CA SER A 285 -14.63 18.43 7.09
C SER A 285 -13.87 19.07 8.26
N TYR A 286 -14.07 20.36 8.56
CA TYR A 286 -13.19 21.07 9.52
C TYR A 286 -13.46 20.77 10.99
N THR A 287 -14.69 20.46 11.35
CA THR A 287 -15.08 20.17 12.74
C THR A 287 -14.77 18.73 13.16
N HIS A 288 -14.78 17.77 12.25
CA HIS A 288 -14.51 16.37 12.56
C HIS A 288 -13.02 16.01 12.57
N LEU A 289 -12.19 16.65 11.78
CA LEU A 289 -10.72 16.48 11.85
C LEU A 289 -10.20 16.95 13.22
N ARG A 290 -10.75 18.01 13.80
CA ARG A 290 -10.40 18.46 15.16
C ARG A 290 -10.87 17.53 16.28
N ALA A 291 -12.00 16.86 16.12
CA ALA A 291 -12.50 15.92 17.13
C ALA A 291 -11.64 14.64 17.23
N HIS A 292 -10.98 14.25 16.14
CA HIS A 292 -10.04 13.12 16.14
C HIS A 292 -8.65 13.49 16.66
N GLU A 293 -8.21 14.75 16.56
CA GLU A 293 -6.94 15.21 17.14
C GLU A 293 -6.98 15.23 18.68
N THR A 294 -8.16 15.45 19.29
CA THR A 294 -8.31 15.49 20.75
C THR A 294 -8.43 14.12 21.41
N SER A 295 -8.57 13.04 20.63
CA SER A 295 -8.65 11.66 21.17
C SER A 295 -7.33 10.90 21.17
N LEU A 296 -6.23 11.57 20.83
CA LEU A 296 -4.87 10.99 20.79
C LEU A 296 -3.98 11.47 21.95
N HIS A 297 -4.57 11.99 23.04
CA HIS A 297 -3.86 12.29 24.30
C HIS A 297 -4.25 11.33 25.41
#